data_5409479478099121b465844f68397ef9
#
_entry.id   5409479478099121b465844f68397ef9
#
_cell.length_a   1.000
_cell.length_b   1.000
_cell.length_c   1.000
_cell.angle_alpha   90.00
_cell.angle_beta   90.00
_cell.angle_gamma   90.00
#
_symmetry.space_group_name_H-M   'P 1'
#
loop_
_entity.id
_entity.type
_entity.pdbx_description
1 polymer ?
#
loop_
_entity_poly.entity_id
_entity_poly.type
_entity_poly.pdbx_seq_one_letter_code
_entity_poly.pdbx_strand_id
1 'polypeptide(L)'
;ITTISMDHSEILGETLAEIASEKVGIHKPGTPLVCLYSDNRSVRNSIEQVAGSDLIWFHTDATDAQEIAQEMSLKIGKMIGWDSLVAPVNWTGRTNEPLIWSGVGCYLSAAHNSESLSHDLARISGGDYVMVLGMTQKGDISESVLPLADNSGRAHCIVTKVNGGRNPSVEPEELASALSSMSGNEPEVIPDPIRAMDVATDIAREIGCQVYVTGSVYLVGKVVAELLSRS
;
A
#
# COMPACT_ATOMS: atom_id res chain seq x y z
N ILE A 1 -12.36 10.94 7.18
CA ILE A 1 -11.86 10.57 5.84
C ILE A 1 -10.38 10.85 5.81
N THR A 2 -9.57 9.85 5.47
CA THR A 2 -8.11 9.96 5.25
C THR A 2 -7.83 10.36 3.81
N THR A 3 -6.90 9.72 3.13
CA THR A 3 -6.53 10.03 1.74
C THR A 3 -7.66 9.76 0.74
N ILE A 4 -7.75 10.60 -0.27
CA ILE A 4 -8.56 10.41 -1.48
C ILE A 4 -7.60 10.15 -2.63
N SER A 5 -7.70 8.99 -3.23
CA SER A 5 -6.82 8.51 -4.31
C SER A 5 -7.62 7.76 -5.36
N MET A 6 -7.02 7.53 -6.53
CA MET A 6 -7.58 6.71 -7.59
C MET A 6 -7.52 5.22 -7.21
N ASP A 7 -8.37 4.82 -6.26
CA ASP A 7 -8.54 3.43 -5.84
C ASP A 7 -10.03 3.07 -5.90
N HIS A 8 -10.34 1.87 -6.36
CA HIS A 8 -11.71 1.41 -6.59
C HIS A 8 -12.49 2.29 -7.60
N SER A 9 -11.80 2.80 -8.63
CA SER A 9 -12.39 3.68 -9.63
C SER A 9 -13.58 3.04 -10.36
N GLU A 10 -13.56 1.74 -10.51
CA GLU A 10 -14.67 0.94 -11.08
C GLU A 10 -15.98 1.01 -10.27
N ILE A 11 -15.93 1.43 -9.00
CA ILE A 11 -17.09 1.54 -8.10
C ILE A 11 -17.32 2.98 -7.65
N LEU A 12 -16.25 3.70 -7.31
CA LEU A 12 -16.33 5.00 -6.64
C LEU A 12 -16.31 6.18 -7.62
N GLY A 13 -15.93 5.97 -8.89
CA GLY A 13 -15.89 7.01 -9.92
C GLY A 13 -14.52 7.16 -10.59
N GLU A 14 -14.52 7.76 -11.76
CA GLU A 14 -13.35 7.91 -12.63
C GLU A 14 -12.50 9.15 -12.31
N THR A 15 -12.94 9.98 -11.37
CA THR A 15 -12.24 11.19 -10.94
C THR A 15 -12.11 11.27 -9.43
N LEU A 16 -11.07 11.95 -8.94
CA LEU A 16 -10.89 12.20 -7.50
C LEU A 16 -12.09 12.93 -6.87
N ALA A 17 -12.79 13.77 -7.63
CA ALA A 17 -13.98 14.48 -7.16
C ALA A 17 -15.16 13.53 -6.94
N GLU A 18 -15.37 12.58 -7.84
CA GLU A 18 -16.41 11.54 -7.71
C GLU A 18 -16.09 10.61 -6.54
N ILE A 19 -14.86 10.14 -6.43
CA ILE A 19 -14.40 9.32 -5.30
C ILE A 19 -14.58 10.07 -3.97
N ALA A 20 -14.28 11.36 -3.94
CA ALA A 20 -14.50 12.19 -2.75
C ALA A 20 -15.99 12.29 -2.41
N SER A 21 -16.85 12.47 -3.42
CA SER A 21 -18.31 12.54 -3.26
C SER A 21 -18.88 11.24 -2.69
N GLU A 22 -18.43 10.10 -3.17
CA GLU A 22 -18.84 8.79 -2.63
C GLU A 22 -18.36 8.59 -1.20
N LYS A 23 -17.08 8.89 -0.92
CA LYS A 23 -16.52 8.71 0.42
C LYS A 23 -17.14 9.65 1.45
N VAL A 24 -17.54 10.89 1.06
CA VAL A 24 -18.21 11.83 1.95
C VAL A 24 -19.64 11.40 2.27
N GLY A 25 -20.25 10.51 1.48
CA GLY A 25 -21.56 9.91 1.77
C GLY A 25 -21.66 9.18 3.12
N ILE A 26 -20.54 8.92 3.80
CA ILE A 26 -20.52 8.44 5.19
C ILE A 26 -21.02 9.51 6.19
N HIS A 27 -20.99 10.78 5.81
CA HIS A 27 -21.38 11.89 6.67
C HIS A 27 -22.85 11.79 7.09
N LYS A 28 -23.11 12.10 8.35
CA LYS A 28 -24.45 12.22 8.91
C LYS A 28 -24.65 13.66 9.38
N PRO A 29 -25.66 14.38 8.90
CA PRO A 29 -25.92 15.76 9.30
C PRO A 29 -25.90 15.95 10.83
N GLY A 30 -25.23 16.99 11.29
CA GLY A 30 -25.05 17.29 12.72
C GLY A 30 -23.96 16.46 13.41
N THR A 31 -23.22 15.65 12.67
CA THR A 31 -22.06 14.88 13.20
C THR A 31 -20.77 15.44 12.60
N PRO A 32 -19.78 15.83 13.42
CA PRO A 32 -18.50 16.30 12.89
C PRO A 32 -17.84 15.30 11.94
N LEU A 33 -17.44 15.77 10.77
CA LEU A 33 -16.70 15.00 9.79
C LEU A 33 -15.25 15.49 9.74
N VAL A 34 -14.31 14.70 10.21
CA VAL A 34 -12.88 15.00 10.13
C VAL A 34 -12.32 14.46 8.83
N CYS A 35 -11.77 15.33 7.99
CA CYS A 35 -11.16 14.98 6.71
C CYS A 35 -9.72 15.47 6.64
N LEU A 36 -8.83 14.61 6.15
CA LEU A 36 -7.47 15.04 5.79
C LEU A 36 -7.55 16.12 4.71
N TYR A 37 -6.86 17.22 4.93
CA TYR A 37 -6.80 18.30 3.95
C TYR A 37 -6.18 17.80 2.64
N SER A 38 -6.78 18.18 1.53
CA SER A 38 -6.29 17.85 0.19
C SER A 38 -5.94 19.13 -0.57
N ASP A 39 -4.79 19.18 -1.21
CA ASP A 39 -4.42 20.29 -2.10
C ASP A 39 -5.27 20.33 -3.38
N ASN A 40 -5.94 19.21 -3.72
CA ASN A 40 -6.82 19.14 -4.85
C ASN A 40 -8.14 19.89 -4.58
N ARG A 41 -8.35 20.99 -5.31
CA ARG A 41 -9.52 21.86 -5.14
C ARG A 41 -10.85 21.14 -5.43
N SER A 42 -10.88 20.25 -6.43
CA SER A 42 -12.11 19.53 -6.76
C SER A 42 -12.53 18.56 -5.66
N VAL A 43 -11.56 17.90 -5.03
CA VAL A 43 -11.80 17.06 -3.85
C VAL A 43 -12.36 17.87 -2.69
N ARG A 44 -11.74 19.03 -2.38
CA ARG A 44 -12.25 19.90 -1.30
C ARG A 44 -13.67 20.35 -1.56
N ASN A 45 -13.96 20.83 -2.77
CA ASN A 45 -15.30 21.29 -3.14
C ASN A 45 -16.36 20.19 -2.97
N SER A 46 -16.06 18.96 -3.40
CA SER A 46 -16.98 17.81 -3.22
C SER A 46 -17.28 17.54 -1.75
N ILE A 47 -16.26 17.58 -0.90
CA ILE A 47 -16.42 17.32 0.53
C ILE A 47 -17.17 18.48 1.22
N GLU A 48 -16.82 19.74 0.93
CA GLU A 48 -17.44 20.94 1.50
C GLU A 48 -18.92 21.04 1.15
N GLN A 49 -19.28 20.68 -0.09
CA GLN A 49 -20.66 20.72 -0.56
C GLN A 49 -21.59 19.80 0.24
N VAL A 50 -21.09 18.65 0.69
CA VAL A 50 -21.90 17.65 1.41
C VAL A 50 -21.84 17.87 2.93
N ALA A 51 -20.63 18.09 3.49
CA ALA A 51 -20.43 18.18 4.93
C ALA A 51 -20.73 19.57 5.51
N GLY A 52 -20.62 20.64 4.71
CA GLY A 52 -20.95 22.00 5.13
C GLY A 52 -20.25 22.41 6.43
N SER A 53 -21.05 22.87 7.40
CA SER A 53 -20.56 23.32 8.72
C SER A 53 -20.05 22.20 9.62
N ASP A 54 -20.34 20.94 9.32
CA ASP A 54 -19.91 19.79 10.12
C ASP A 54 -18.46 19.36 9.76
N LEU A 55 -17.88 19.94 8.69
CA LEU A 55 -16.55 19.61 8.21
C LEU A 55 -15.45 20.19 9.11
N ILE A 56 -14.49 19.37 9.44
CA ILE A 56 -13.25 19.74 10.12
C ILE A 56 -12.08 19.26 9.28
N TRP A 57 -11.35 20.21 8.69
CA TRP A 57 -10.11 19.89 7.99
C TRP A 57 -9.00 19.54 8.98
N PHE A 58 -8.35 18.42 8.72
CA PHE A 58 -7.18 17.95 9.45
C PHE A 58 -5.93 18.20 8.61
N HIS A 59 -5.00 18.99 9.13
CA HIS A 59 -3.71 19.27 8.51
C HIS A 59 -2.61 18.53 9.27
N THR A 60 -1.65 17.97 8.53
CA THR A 60 -0.47 17.30 9.06
C THR A 60 0.66 17.42 8.05
N ASP A 61 1.89 17.43 8.55
CA ASP A 61 3.11 17.32 7.73
C ASP A 61 3.54 15.85 7.55
N ALA A 62 2.86 14.92 8.22
CA ALA A 62 3.10 13.49 8.05
C ALA A 62 2.79 13.06 6.62
N THR A 63 3.67 12.25 6.04
CA THR A 63 3.52 11.68 4.70
C THR A 63 3.21 10.19 4.74
N ASP A 64 3.50 9.53 5.86
CA ASP A 64 3.20 8.13 6.08
C ASP A 64 1.74 7.92 6.48
N ALA A 65 1.08 6.95 5.85
CA ALA A 65 -0.35 6.68 6.08
C ALA A 65 -0.65 6.26 7.54
N GLN A 66 0.29 5.60 8.23
CA GLN A 66 0.10 5.24 9.65
C GLN A 66 0.26 6.45 10.56
N GLU A 67 1.26 7.31 10.29
CA GLU A 67 1.45 8.54 11.04
C GLU A 67 0.23 9.46 10.89
N ILE A 68 -0.26 9.65 9.66
CA ILE A 68 -1.50 10.40 9.38
C ILE A 68 -2.67 9.83 10.17
N ALA A 69 -2.86 8.50 10.12
CA ALA A 69 -3.97 7.84 10.81
C ALA A 69 -3.83 7.98 12.34
N GLN A 70 -2.63 7.88 12.89
CA GLN A 70 -2.37 8.05 14.32
C GLN A 70 -2.66 9.48 14.78
N GLU A 71 -2.12 10.48 14.08
CA GLU A 71 -2.36 11.89 14.42
C GLU A 71 -3.84 12.26 14.30
N MET A 72 -4.52 11.79 13.25
CA MET A 72 -5.95 11.99 13.07
C MET A 72 -6.75 11.31 14.19
N SER A 73 -6.36 10.09 14.59
CA SER A 73 -6.99 9.36 15.70
C SER A 73 -6.83 10.09 17.03
N LEU A 74 -5.66 10.67 17.31
CA LEU A 74 -5.43 11.50 18.48
C LEU A 74 -6.30 12.76 18.46
N LYS A 75 -6.43 13.41 17.29
CA LYS A 75 -7.31 14.58 17.12
C LYS A 75 -8.76 14.22 17.42
N ILE A 76 -9.25 13.12 16.83
CA ILE A 76 -10.62 12.64 17.05
C ILE A 76 -10.81 12.23 18.51
N GLY A 77 -9.85 11.50 19.10
CA GLY A 77 -9.88 11.11 20.51
C GLY A 77 -10.05 12.32 21.43
N LYS A 78 -9.28 13.39 21.22
CA LYS A 78 -9.44 14.65 21.97
C LYS A 78 -10.81 15.27 21.80
N MET A 79 -11.38 15.24 20.60
CA MET A 79 -12.71 15.81 20.34
C MET A 79 -13.83 15.07 21.09
N ILE A 80 -13.68 13.76 21.33
CA ILE A 80 -14.70 12.93 22.01
C ILE A 80 -14.30 12.54 23.45
N GLY A 81 -13.20 13.08 23.98
CA GLY A 81 -12.73 12.80 25.33
C GLY A 81 -12.09 11.42 25.52
N TRP A 82 -11.57 10.81 24.47
CA TRP A 82 -10.92 9.48 24.46
C TRP A 82 -9.42 9.54 24.14
N ASP A 83 -8.80 10.70 24.21
CA ASP A 83 -7.39 10.91 23.90
C ASP A 83 -6.41 10.01 24.69
N SER A 84 -6.75 9.72 25.97
CA SER A 84 -5.96 8.79 26.80
C SER A 84 -6.05 7.31 26.39
N LEU A 85 -7.00 6.96 25.51
CA LEU A 85 -7.21 5.60 25.02
C LEU A 85 -6.59 5.37 23.64
N VAL A 86 -6.10 6.41 23.00
CA VAL A 86 -5.46 6.30 21.66
C VAL A 86 -4.00 5.93 21.85
N ALA A 87 -3.64 4.73 21.44
CA ALA A 87 -2.28 4.23 21.44
C ALA A 87 -1.77 3.98 20.01
N PRO A 88 -0.46 4.13 19.75
CA PRO A 88 0.13 3.74 18.48
C PRO A 88 -0.10 2.25 18.22
N VAL A 89 -0.52 1.92 17.01
CA VAL A 89 -0.68 0.53 16.58
C VAL A 89 0.36 0.23 15.52
N ASN A 90 1.22 -0.74 15.81
CA ASN A 90 2.21 -1.23 14.85
C ASN A 90 1.57 -2.38 14.05
N TRP A 91 1.32 -2.15 12.76
CA TRP A 91 0.73 -3.14 11.89
C TRP A 91 1.81 -3.84 11.09
N THR A 92 2.00 -5.13 11.35
CA THR A 92 2.88 -5.97 10.55
C THR A 92 2.49 -5.88 9.06
N GLY A 93 3.49 -5.59 8.20
CA GLY A 93 3.24 -5.35 6.77
C GLY A 93 2.88 -3.91 6.41
N ARG A 94 2.98 -2.98 7.38
CA ARG A 94 2.92 -1.53 7.16
C ARG A 94 3.97 -0.79 7.99
N THR A 95 4.95 -1.51 8.54
CA THR A 95 6.00 -0.94 9.39
C THR A 95 7.25 -0.65 8.59
N ASN A 96 8.01 0.34 9.05
CA ASN A 96 9.34 0.64 8.53
C ASN A 96 10.41 -0.33 9.04
N GLU A 97 10.04 -1.26 9.91
CA GLU A 97 10.94 -2.25 10.49
C GLU A 97 10.90 -3.54 9.67
N PRO A 98 12.05 -4.05 9.25
CA PRO A 98 12.11 -5.31 8.52
C PRO A 98 11.81 -6.49 9.45
N LEU A 99 11.06 -7.46 8.96
CA LEU A 99 11.02 -8.79 9.54
C LEU A 99 12.23 -9.59 9.08
N ILE A 100 12.65 -10.56 9.88
CA ILE A 100 13.80 -11.41 9.54
C ILE A 100 13.31 -12.74 8.96
N TRP A 101 13.64 -12.98 7.70
CA TRP A 101 13.41 -14.27 7.03
C TRP A 101 14.74 -14.93 6.70
N SER A 102 15.01 -16.08 7.30
CA SER A 102 16.27 -16.82 7.10
C SER A 102 17.54 -15.96 7.24
N GLY A 103 17.50 -15.00 8.21
CA GLY A 103 18.64 -14.10 8.47
C GLY A 103 18.74 -12.87 7.58
N VAL A 104 17.77 -12.64 6.66
CA VAL A 104 17.71 -11.48 5.78
C VAL A 104 16.57 -10.56 6.20
N GLY A 105 16.82 -9.24 6.21
CA GLY A 105 15.80 -8.24 6.48
C GLY A 105 14.79 -8.15 5.33
N CYS A 106 13.50 -8.28 5.66
CA CYS A 106 12.41 -8.25 4.68
C CYS A 106 11.42 -7.15 5.06
N TYR A 107 11.29 -6.14 4.21
CA TYR A 107 10.25 -5.13 4.33
C TYR A 107 8.97 -5.62 3.68
N LEU A 108 7.88 -5.56 4.42
CA LEU A 108 6.56 -5.98 3.96
C LEU A 108 5.66 -4.76 3.77
N SER A 109 5.08 -4.63 2.60
CA SER A 109 4.13 -3.57 2.29
C SER A 109 2.83 -4.13 1.72
N ALA A 110 1.71 -3.64 2.23
CA ALA A 110 0.38 -3.93 1.71
C ALA A 110 -0.03 -3.00 0.55
N ALA A 111 0.91 -2.26 -0.04
CA ALA A 111 0.66 -1.44 -1.23
C ALA A 111 0.14 -2.32 -2.38
N HIS A 112 -0.91 -1.85 -3.07
CA HIS A 112 -1.62 -2.64 -4.07
C HIS A 112 -2.26 -1.80 -5.19
N ASN A 113 -1.89 -0.54 -5.27
CA ASN A 113 -2.26 0.39 -6.34
C ASN A 113 -1.08 1.31 -6.65
N SER A 114 -1.15 2.02 -7.78
CA SER A 114 -0.06 2.87 -8.29
C SER A 114 0.42 3.91 -7.26
N GLU A 115 -0.50 4.59 -6.57
CA GLU A 115 -0.16 5.63 -5.59
C GLU A 115 0.59 5.04 -4.38
N SER A 116 0.05 3.96 -3.79
CA SER A 116 0.69 3.32 -2.64
C SER A 116 2.04 2.70 -2.97
N LEU A 117 2.20 2.13 -4.17
CA LEU A 117 3.49 1.63 -4.66
C LEU A 117 4.49 2.78 -4.87
N SER A 118 4.06 3.91 -5.46
CA SER A 118 4.91 5.09 -5.62
C SER A 118 5.41 5.63 -4.28
N HIS A 119 4.51 5.72 -3.31
CA HIS A 119 4.85 6.17 -1.96
C HIS A 119 5.88 5.25 -1.29
N ASP A 120 5.69 3.94 -1.39
CA ASP A 120 6.60 2.98 -0.77
C ASP A 120 7.97 2.96 -1.45
N LEU A 121 8.02 3.04 -2.79
CA LEU A 121 9.29 3.10 -3.53
C LEU A 121 10.13 4.31 -3.15
N ALA A 122 9.51 5.46 -2.91
CA ALA A 122 10.20 6.66 -2.45
C ALA A 122 10.89 6.46 -1.09
N ARG A 123 10.40 5.52 -0.26
CA ARG A 123 10.96 5.19 1.06
C ARG A 123 12.06 4.15 1.00
N ILE A 124 12.07 3.28 -0.02
CA ILE A 124 13.11 2.24 -0.20
C ILE A 124 14.35 2.83 -0.88
N SER A 125 14.26 4.05 -1.40
CA SER A 125 15.36 4.73 -2.10
C SER A 125 16.60 4.84 -1.21
N GLY A 126 17.69 4.21 -1.61
CA GLY A 126 18.98 4.29 -0.90
C GLY A 126 19.85 3.04 -0.91
N GLY A 127 19.42 1.94 -1.52
CA GLY A 127 20.19 0.72 -1.63
C GLY A 127 19.57 -0.31 -2.58
N ASP A 128 20.31 -1.33 -2.90
CA ASP A 128 19.79 -2.44 -3.69
C ASP A 128 18.79 -3.28 -2.89
N TYR A 129 17.77 -3.80 -3.57
CA TYR A 129 16.79 -4.70 -2.98
C TYR A 129 16.34 -5.76 -3.99
N VAL A 130 15.89 -6.90 -3.46
CA VAL A 130 15.16 -7.93 -4.21
C VAL A 130 13.68 -7.74 -3.97
N MET A 131 12.89 -7.63 -5.04
CA MET A 131 11.43 -7.47 -4.93
C MET A 131 10.72 -8.81 -5.07
N VAL A 132 9.73 -9.06 -4.21
CA VAL A 132 8.70 -10.10 -4.38
C VAL A 132 7.37 -9.41 -4.57
N LEU A 133 6.78 -9.56 -5.75
CA LEU A 133 5.54 -8.90 -6.14
C LEU A 133 4.44 -9.91 -6.45
N GLY A 134 3.27 -9.70 -5.86
CA GLY A 134 2.07 -10.45 -6.20
C GLY A 134 0.84 -9.58 -6.03
N MET A 135 -0.04 -9.57 -7.02
CA MET A 135 -1.21 -8.69 -7.06
C MET A 135 -2.51 -9.48 -7.23
N THR A 136 -3.61 -8.90 -6.78
CA THR A 136 -4.97 -9.35 -7.11
C THR A 136 -5.53 -8.49 -8.22
N GLN A 137 -6.38 -9.08 -9.07
CA GLN A 137 -6.98 -8.39 -10.21
C GLN A 137 -7.81 -7.19 -9.75
N LYS A 138 -7.41 -5.99 -10.22
CA LYS A 138 -8.10 -4.72 -10.02
C LYS A 138 -7.74 -3.82 -11.19
N GLY A 139 -8.72 -3.42 -11.99
CA GLY A 139 -8.48 -2.52 -13.11
C GLY A 139 -7.37 -2.96 -14.08
N ASP A 140 -6.65 -2.00 -14.66
CA ASP A 140 -5.52 -2.25 -15.56
C ASP A 140 -4.23 -2.52 -14.74
N ILE A 141 -3.65 -3.70 -14.97
CA ILE A 141 -2.43 -4.13 -14.30
C ILE A 141 -1.26 -3.22 -14.68
N SER A 142 -1.18 -2.83 -15.95
CA SER A 142 -0.09 -1.97 -16.45
C SER A 142 -0.11 -0.61 -15.76
N GLU A 143 -1.29 -0.03 -15.55
CA GLU A 143 -1.43 1.20 -14.79
C GLU A 143 -1.04 1.02 -13.31
N SER A 144 -1.47 -0.10 -12.72
CA SER A 144 -1.20 -0.40 -11.32
C SER A 144 0.28 -0.55 -11.01
N VAL A 145 1.07 -1.16 -11.92
CA VAL A 145 2.51 -1.40 -11.75
C VAL A 145 3.40 -0.32 -12.38
N LEU A 146 2.83 0.72 -12.97
CA LEU A 146 3.57 1.80 -13.62
C LEU A 146 4.70 2.40 -12.73
N PRO A 147 4.52 2.59 -11.42
CA PRO A 147 5.61 3.06 -10.55
C PRO A 147 6.82 2.14 -10.50
N LEU A 148 6.63 0.85 -10.83
CA LEU A 148 7.70 -0.15 -10.87
C LEU A 148 8.48 -0.14 -12.19
N ALA A 149 8.14 0.72 -13.15
CA ALA A 149 8.88 0.87 -14.41
C ALA A 149 10.30 1.38 -14.16
N ASP A 150 10.50 2.22 -13.14
CA ASP A 150 11.83 2.60 -12.69
C ASP A 150 12.45 1.45 -11.89
N ASN A 151 13.63 1.00 -12.37
CA ASN A 151 14.37 -0.09 -11.78
C ASN A 151 15.46 0.37 -10.80
N SER A 152 15.52 1.65 -10.45
CA SER A 152 16.55 2.19 -9.56
C SER A 152 16.61 1.43 -8.23
N GLY A 153 17.75 0.80 -7.96
CA GLY A 153 17.98 -0.02 -6.76
C GLY A 153 17.31 -1.40 -6.76
N ARG A 154 16.48 -1.76 -7.75
CA ARG A 154 15.91 -3.11 -7.84
C ARG A 154 16.88 -4.07 -8.49
N ALA A 155 17.64 -4.80 -7.67
CA ALA A 155 18.65 -5.76 -8.13
C ALA A 155 18.02 -6.99 -8.80
N HIS A 156 16.87 -7.45 -8.29
CA HIS A 156 16.12 -8.58 -8.84
C HIS A 156 14.62 -8.43 -8.57
N CYS A 157 13.79 -9.06 -9.40
CA CYS A 157 12.33 -9.06 -9.24
C CYS A 157 11.78 -10.46 -9.41
N ILE A 158 11.02 -10.92 -8.45
CA ILE A 158 10.27 -12.19 -8.48
C ILE A 158 8.79 -11.87 -8.45
N VAL A 159 8.03 -12.43 -9.39
CA VAL A 159 6.58 -12.34 -9.40
C VAL A 159 5.96 -13.64 -8.91
N THR A 160 4.93 -13.55 -8.08
CA THR A 160 4.32 -14.70 -7.43
C THR A 160 2.81 -14.61 -7.41
N LYS A 161 2.16 -15.74 -7.13
CA LYS A 161 0.70 -15.82 -7.01
C LYS A 161 0.24 -15.37 -5.64
N VAL A 162 -0.87 -14.65 -5.61
CA VAL A 162 -1.55 -14.29 -4.36
C VAL A 162 -2.59 -15.36 -4.03
N ASN A 163 -2.46 -15.97 -2.86
CA ASN A 163 -3.42 -16.95 -2.38
C ASN A 163 -4.43 -16.30 -1.43
N GLY A 164 -5.71 -16.42 -1.76
CA GLY A 164 -6.80 -15.80 -1.00
C GLY A 164 -7.14 -14.39 -1.50
N GLY A 165 -8.17 -13.81 -0.91
CA GLY A 165 -8.66 -12.49 -1.29
C GLY A 165 -10.05 -12.54 -1.93
N ARG A 166 -10.65 -11.35 -2.08
CA ARG A 166 -11.97 -11.21 -2.75
C ARG A 166 -11.85 -11.32 -4.26
N ASN A 167 -10.75 -10.80 -4.80
CA ASN A 167 -10.47 -10.84 -6.22
C ASN A 167 -9.47 -11.95 -6.53
N PRO A 168 -9.54 -12.54 -7.73
CA PRO A 168 -8.54 -13.53 -8.18
C PRO A 168 -7.13 -12.94 -8.13
N SER A 169 -6.13 -13.80 -8.03
CA SER A 169 -4.75 -13.39 -8.27
C SER A 169 -4.57 -12.96 -9.72
N VAL A 170 -3.76 -11.96 -9.95
CA VAL A 170 -3.13 -11.78 -11.27
C VAL A 170 -2.21 -12.98 -11.50
N GLU A 171 -2.26 -13.59 -12.69
CA GLU A 171 -1.34 -14.68 -12.99
C GLU A 171 0.09 -14.12 -13.06
N PRO A 172 1.08 -14.80 -12.45
CA PRO A 172 2.45 -14.29 -12.36
C PRO A 172 3.07 -14.00 -13.73
N GLU A 173 2.75 -14.77 -14.75
CA GLU A 173 3.22 -14.58 -16.13
C GLU A 173 2.68 -13.29 -16.75
N GLU A 174 1.43 -12.93 -16.44
CA GLU A 174 0.81 -11.68 -16.88
C GLU A 174 1.49 -10.47 -16.19
N LEU A 175 1.75 -10.59 -14.89
CA LEU A 175 2.45 -9.58 -14.12
C LEU A 175 3.91 -9.40 -14.60
N ALA A 176 4.60 -10.50 -14.90
CA ALA A 176 5.94 -10.49 -15.50
C ALA A 176 5.95 -9.78 -16.85
N SER A 177 4.98 -10.10 -17.72
CA SER A 177 4.86 -9.48 -19.04
C SER A 177 4.62 -7.97 -18.95
N ALA A 178 3.74 -7.53 -18.04
CA ALA A 178 3.49 -6.11 -17.81
C ALA A 178 4.75 -5.37 -17.36
N LEU A 179 5.50 -5.91 -16.42
CA LEU A 179 6.75 -5.31 -15.92
C LEU A 179 7.84 -5.31 -16.99
N SER A 180 8.02 -6.41 -17.74
CA SER A 180 9.04 -6.52 -18.79
C SER A 180 8.81 -5.50 -19.90
N SER A 181 7.56 -5.26 -20.27
CA SER A 181 7.21 -4.30 -21.32
C SER A 181 7.57 -2.86 -20.95
N MET A 182 7.60 -2.53 -19.66
CA MET A 182 7.88 -1.18 -19.16
C MET A 182 9.36 -0.97 -18.81
N SER A 183 9.97 -1.96 -18.19
CA SER A 183 11.32 -1.82 -17.61
C SER A 183 12.43 -2.45 -18.42
N GLY A 184 12.08 -3.28 -19.41
CA GLY A 184 13.04 -4.05 -20.21
C GLY A 184 13.74 -5.19 -19.45
N ASN A 185 13.45 -5.37 -18.16
CA ASN A 185 13.98 -6.46 -17.34
C ASN A 185 12.88 -7.52 -17.16
N GLU A 186 13.25 -8.78 -17.31
CA GLU A 186 12.31 -9.89 -17.18
C GLU A 186 12.29 -10.39 -15.72
N PRO A 187 11.17 -10.26 -14.99
CA PRO A 187 11.03 -10.81 -13.65
C PRO A 187 11.07 -12.34 -13.67
N GLU A 188 11.63 -12.93 -12.62
CA GLU A 188 11.54 -14.37 -12.41
C GLU A 188 10.13 -14.76 -11.94
N VAL A 189 9.56 -15.79 -12.54
CA VAL A 189 8.23 -16.28 -12.21
C VAL A 189 8.32 -17.45 -11.24
N ILE A 190 7.86 -17.26 -10.00
CA ILE A 190 7.77 -18.29 -8.97
C ILE A 190 6.36 -18.27 -8.37
N PRO A 191 5.43 -19.13 -8.82
CA PRO A 191 4.02 -19.07 -8.41
C PRO A 191 3.77 -19.31 -6.92
N ASP A 192 4.60 -20.11 -6.24
CA ASP A 192 4.48 -20.33 -4.80
C ASP A 192 5.12 -19.16 -4.02
N PRO A 193 4.36 -18.41 -3.22
CA PRO A 193 4.86 -17.22 -2.54
C PRO A 193 5.93 -17.53 -1.47
N ILE A 194 5.88 -18.71 -0.86
CA ILE A 194 6.87 -19.08 0.16
C ILE A 194 8.19 -19.45 -0.49
N ARG A 195 8.12 -20.18 -1.59
CA ARG A 195 9.30 -20.46 -2.41
C ARG A 195 9.91 -19.17 -3.02
N ALA A 196 9.05 -18.25 -3.45
CA ALA A 196 9.49 -16.94 -3.92
C ALA A 196 10.26 -16.18 -2.83
N MET A 197 9.80 -16.23 -1.59
CA MET A 197 10.48 -15.64 -0.44
C MET A 197 11.83 -16.32 -0.16
N ASP A 198 11.89 -17.65 -0.18
CA ASP A 198 13.13 -18.38 0.07
C ASP A 198 14.17 -18.05 -1.02
N VAL A 199 13.79 -18.04 -2.30
CA VAL A 199 14.68 -17.64 -3.41
C VAL A 199 15.10 -16.18 -3.30
N ALA A 200 14.16 -15.27 -3.01
CA ALA A 200 14.45 -13.85 -2.85
C ALA A 200 15.47 -13.59 -1.73
N THR A 201 15.33 -14.29 -0.61
CA THR A 201 16.26 -14.14 0.51
C THR A 201 17.64 -14.75 0.23
N ASP A 202 17.71 -15.81 -0.56
CA ASP A 202 19.01 -16.38 -0.98
C ASP A 202 19.73 -15.40 -1.91
N ILE A 203 19.05 -14.85 -2.92
CA ILE A 203 19.61 -13.81 -3.80
C ILE A 203 20.03 -12.57 -2.99
N ALA A 204 19.15 -12.07 -2.11
CA ALA A 204 19.45 -10.89 -1.30
C ALA A 204 20.67 -11.09 -0.39
N ARG A 205 20.87 -12.29 0.14
CA ARG A 205 22.05 -12.66 0.94
C ARG A 205 23.32 -12.66 0.10
N GLU A 206 23.28 -13.18 -1.12
CA GLU A 206 24.43 -13.20 -2.04
C GLU A 206 24.85 -11.79 -2.45
N ILE A 207 23.89 -10.92 -2.72
CA ILE A 207 24.13 -9.53 -3.13
C ILE A 207 24.45 -8.63 -1.92
N GLY A 208 24.02 -8.99 -0.72
CA GLY A 208 24.19 -8.18 0.49
C GLY A 208 23.13 -7.08 0.61
N CYS A 209 21.89 -7.34 0.17
CA CYS A 209 20.79 -6.41 0.18
C CYS A 209 19.58 -6.95 0.99
N GLN A 210 18.45 -6.26 0.91
CA GLN A 210 17.21 -6.61 1.61
C GLN A 210 16.14 -7.09 0.63
N VAL A 211 15.10 -7.74 1.15
CA VAL A 211 13.91 -8.14 0.38
C VAL A 211 12.79 -7.13 0.62
N TYR A 212 12.09 -6.79 -0.45
CA TYR A 212 10.88 -5.98 -0.40
C TYR A 212 9.70 -6.76 -0.97
N VAL A 213 8.68 -6.99 -0.15
CA VAL A 213 7.47 -7.76 -0.50
C VAL A 213 6.29 -6.82 -0.64
N THR A 214 5.62 -6.81 -1.78
CA THR A 214 4.53 -5.86 -2.05
C THR A 214 3.49 -6.38 -3.04
N GLY A 215 2.48 -5.56 -3.29
CA GLY A 215 1.43 -5.77 -4.30
C GLY A 215 0.12 -6.30 -3.73
N SER A 216 0.11 -6.88 -2.52
CA SER A 216 -1.13 -7.38 -1.92
C SER A 216 -1.03 -7.58 -0.42
N VAL A 217 -2.06 -7.14 0.30
CA VAL A 217 -2.21 -7.46 1.74
C VAL A 217 -2.30 -8.97 1.99
N TYR A 218 -2.83 -9.75 1.05
CA TYR A 218 -2.93 -11.20 1.19
C TYR A 218 -1.58 -11.90 1.02
N LEU A 219 -0.72 -11.39 0.11
CA LEU A 219 0.66 -11.86 -0.01
C LEU A 219 1.41 -11.62 1.29
N VAL A 220 1.37 -10.38 1.82
CA VAL A 220 1.97 -10.02 3.09
C VAL A 220 1.45 -10.91 4.22
N GLY A 221 0.13 -11.09 4.32
CA GLY A 221 -0.49 -11.97 5.32
C GLY A 221 0.00 -13.41 5.24
N LYS A 222 0.18 -13.95 4.03
CA LYS A 222 0.72 -15.31 3.82
C LYS A 222 2.18 -15.42 4.30
N VAL A 223 3.01 -14.43 3.96
CA VAL A 223 4.42 -14.39 4.37
C VAL A 223 4.54 -14.28 5.90
N VAL A 224 3.75 -13.41 6.53
CA VAL A 224 3.73 -13.27 8.00
C VAL A 224 3.26 -14.55 8.68
N ALA A 225 2.19 -15.18 8.20
CA ALA A 225 1.68 -16.43 8.78
C ALA A 225 2.71 -17.55 8.72
N GLU A 226 3.45 -17.66 7.60
CA GLU A 226 4.52 -18.64 7.47
C GLU A 226 5.68 -18.33 8.42
N LEU A 227 6.09 -17.06 8.55
CA LEU A 227 7.16 -16.66 9.46
C LEU A 227 6.82 -17.03 10.91
N LEU A 228 5.58 -16.77 11.34
CA LEU A 228 5.11 -17.14 12.68
C LEU A 228 5.05 -18.67 12.89
N SER A 229 4.88 -19.46 11.84
CA SER A 229 4.90 -20.92 11.93
C SER A 229 6.30 -21.52 12.03
N ARG A 230 7.33 -20.77 11.59
CA ARG A 230 8.74 -21.17 11.66
C ARG A 230 9.44 -20.75 12.98
N SER A 231 8.78 -19.88 13.77
CA SER A 231 9.28 -19.38 15.07
C SER A 231 8.91 -20.32 16.20
#